data_55e66ec08c1ed8c719c349ec21190cee
#
_entry.id   55e66ec08c1ed8c719c349ec21190cee
#
_cell.length_a   1.000
_cell.length_b   1.000
_cell.length_c   1.000
_cell.angle_alpha   90.00
_cell.angle_beta   90.00
_cell.angle_gamma   90.00
#
_symmetry.space_group_name_H-M   'P 1'
#
loop_
_entity.id
_entity.type
_entity.pdbx_description
1 polymer ?
#
loop_
_entity_poly.entity_id
_entity_poly.type
_entity_poly.pdbx_seq_one_letter_code
_entity_poly.pdbx_strand_id
1 'polypeptide(L)'
;MEQIVQLNDGLYNAGLLGFVRVSERMGISLENERGNSLAIDFSMFEGGAFTEAYFDELCDRYESQTKYAKLMQELSRYAGENPEIPDKTDKDYKAWVTSVKTKLESASYKAAYEIVAQQEAEAFDFRPLIQKWKASKDPAEQIACVPELYEKMKQHGRTFALKDIVYNFIQPYWSGIAFLNKTKNKDAFAQTFEDEFIAPILSYKPKKGKKVYHCLQCDAVLPGAPTNASMAWINDVGVDVKRKTNGFWNFKIDLATCPLCKLIYACIPIGFCGMAYEGVFINSNSSFRQLLQLNRLKPDDSTKGSFATIINTFVMQANQKEAENKLDNIQVIRRTKNDNGNWEYRVNILSAELLGKFKQCKKSLQQLITISPRLHRMTINEVLDGKNLYPLLYRQYRDALKDKRSLGIYFPVLCIQITMFASLDGKEKDCMTEKYLKYVKKRGYELQTEIAKRLNGKNTVTLSYGLLNALQAGDKNRFLQLVMRQYLSLSLPIPDLFIETITDDEAFRAIGNAFLIGLNEKQKEEETEA
;
A
#
# COMPACT_ATOMS: atom_id res chain seq x y z
N MET A 1 -12.33 -35.47 -7.76
CA MET A 1 -13.49 -34.65 -8.20
C MET A 1 -12.95 -33.31 -8.68
N GLU A 2 -13.42 -32.87 -9.85
CA GLU A 2 -12.92 -31.63 -10.48
C GLU A 2 -14.02 -30.56 -10.50
N GLN A 3 -13.63 -29.31 -10.24
CA GLN A 3 -14.53 -28.16 -10.33
C GLN A 3 -13.87 -27.04 -11.13
N ILE A 4 -14.63 -26.41 -12.03
CA ILE A 4 -14.16 -25.30 -12.84
C ILE A 4 -14.52 -23.98 -12.13
N VAL A 5 -13.54 -23.08 -12.02
CA VAL A 5 -13.71 -21.72 -11.54
C VAL A 5 -13.24 -20.74 -12.61
N GLN A 6 -13.80 -19.51 -12.62
CA GLN A 6 -13.52 -18.50 -13.64
C GLN A 6 -13.19 -17.17 -12.99
N LEU A 7 -12.47 -16.32 -13.73
CA LEU A 7 -12.30 -14.90 -13.35
C LEU A 7 -13.68 -14.24 -13.28
N ASN A 8 -13.91 -13.46 -12.21
CA ASN A 8 -15.19 -12.82 -11.95
C ASN A 8 -14.99 -11.44 -11.31
N ASP A 9 -15.45 -11.21 -10.08
CA ASP A 9 -15.22 -9.95 -9.38
C ASP A 9 -13.77 -9.77 -8.90
N GLY A 10 -13.37 -8.52 -8.66
CA GLY A 10 -11.99 -8.21 -8.34
C GLY A 10 -11.48 -8.85 -7.04
N LEU A 11 -12.31 -9.03 -6.01
CA LEU A 11 -11.87 -9.68 -4.77
C LEU A 11 -11.77 -11.19 -4.92
N TYR A 12 -12.68 -11.79 -5.66
CA TYR A 12 -12.60 -13.19 -6.01
C TYR A 12 -11.34 -13.49 -6.84
N ASN A 13 -11.03 -12.62 -7.80
CA ASN A 13 -9.82 -12.74 -8.61
C ASN A 13 -8.53 -12.58 -7.79
N ALA A 14 -8.54 -11.71 -6.78
CA ALA A 14 -7.44 -11.66 -5.81
C ALA A 14 -7.29 -12.97 -5.03
N GLY A 15 -8.41 -13.56 -4.63
CA GLY A 15 -8.44 -14.90 -4.03
C GLY A 15 -7.91 -15.98 -4.96
N LEU A 16 -8.35 -15.98 -6.23
CA LEU A 16 -7.86 -16.92 -7.26
C LEU A 16 -6.34 -16.76 -7.49
N LEU A 17 -5.84 -15.54 -7.56
CA LEU A 17 -4.40 -15.29 -7.65
C LEU A 17 -3.64 -15.87 -6.44
N GLY A 18 -4.17 -15.65 -5.24
CA GLY A 18 -3.60 -16.22 -4.02
C GLY A 18 -3.63 -17.75 -4.03
N PHE A 19 -4.73 -18.33 -4.47
CA PHE A 19 -4.90 -19.76 -4.61
C PHE A 19 -3.89 -20.39 -5.60
N VAL A 20 -3.69 -19.76 -6.76
CA VAL A 20 -2.70 -20.20 -7.75
C VAL A 20 -1.29 -20.18 -7.15
N ARG A 21 -0.91 -19.14 -6.43
CA ARG A 21 0.40 -19.03 -5.75
C ARG A 21 0.63 -20.16 -4.74
N VAL A 22 -0.40 -20.49 -3.95
CA VAL A 22 -0.32 -21.63 -3.02
C VAL A 22 -0.15 -22.93 -3.78
N SER A 23 -0.88 -23.13 -4.88
CA SER A 23 -0.78 -24.32 -5.73
C SER A 23 0.59 -24.44 -6.40
N GLU A 24 1.14 -23.35 -6.93
CA GLU A 24 2.49 -23.30 -7.50
C GLU A 24 3.55 -23.68 -6.46
N ARG A 25 3.37 -23.27 -5.19
CA ARG A 25 4.26 -23.66 -4.08
C ARG A 25 4.23 -25.16 -3.80
N MET A 26 3.10 -25.81 -4.03
CA MET A 26 2.97 -27.27 -3.97
C MET A 26 3.55 -27.99 -5.21
N GLY A 27 4.08 -27.24 -6.18
CA GLY A 27 4.52 -27.79 -7.47
C GLY A 27 3.39 -28.10 -8.45
N ILE A 28 2.17 -27.61 -8.17
CA ILE A 28 1.00 -27.81 -9.03
C ILE A 28 0.81 -26.56 -9.87
N SER A 29 1.05 -26.67 -11.19
CA SER A 29 0.75 -25.61 -12.14
C SER A 29 -0.72 -25.68 -12.54
N LEU A 30 -1.45 -24.59 -12.30
CA LEU A 30 -2.86 -24.43 -12.68
C LEU A 30 -3.02 -23.55 -13.93
N GLU A 31 -1.94 -23.22 -14.63
CA GLU A 31 -2.00 -22.45 -15.88
C GLU A 31 -2.83 -23.21 -16.91
N ASN A 32 -3.98 -22.62 -17.27
CA ASN A 32 -4.89 -23.24 -18.23
C ASN A 32 -4.84 -22.52 -19.58
N GLU A 33 -4.77 -23.29 -20.66
CA GLU A 33 -4.86 -22.82 -22.05
C GLU A 33 -6.20 -22.14 -22.39
N ARG A 34 -7.24 -22.34 -21.56
CA ARG A 34 -8.59 -21.78 -21.75
C ARG A 34 -8.77 -20.31 -21.33
N GLY A 35 -7.71 -19.61 -20.99
CA GLY A 35 -7.68 -18.16 -20.83
C GLY A 35 -8.20 -17.62 -19.50
N ASN A 36 -9.46 -17.79 -19.14
CA ASN A 36 -10.10 -17.19 -17.97
C ASN A 36 -10.68 -18.16 -16.94
N SER A 37 -10.45 -19.48 -17.10
CA SER A 37 -10.94 -20.52 -16.21
C SER A 37 -9.84 -21.47 -15.76
N LEU A 38 -9.99 -22.04 -14.56
CA LEU A 38 -9.12 -23.06 -13.98
C LEU A 38 -9.95 -24.28 -13.61
N ALA A 39 -9.41 -25.47 -13.89
CA ALA A 39 -9.94 -26.73 -13.42
C ALA A 39 -9.17 -27.15 -12.16
N ILE A 40 -9.88 -27.39 -11.06
CA ILE A 40 -9.29 -27.69 -9.76
C ILE A 40 -9.70 -29.09 -9.34
N ASP A 41 -8.73 -29.99 -9.22
CA ASP A 41 -8.97 -31.33 -8.68
C ASP A 41 -8.88 -31.34 -7.16
N PHE A 42 -9.90 -31.89 -6.50
CA PHE A 42 -9.99 -31.90 -5.05
C PHE A 42 -8.95 -32.82 -4.37
N SER A 43 -8.31 -33.72 -5.11
CA SER A 43 -7.22 -34.54 -4.58
C SER A 43 -6.02 -33.70 -4.08
N MET A 44 -5.85 -32.50 -4.61
CA MET A 44 -4.79 -31.57 -4.15
C MET A 44 -4.94 -31.14 -2.68
N PHE A 45 -6.12 -31.32 -2.09
CA PHE A 45 -6.39 -30.93 -0.70
C PHE A 45 -6.16 -32.07 0.29
N GLU A 46 -5.85 -33.27 -0.16
CA GLU A 46 -5.57 -34.41 0.71
C GLU A 46 -4.19 -34.25 1.37
N GLY A 47 -4.07 -34.76 2.62
CA GLY A 47 -2.79 -34.84 3.31
C GLY A 47 -2.23 -33.53 3.89
N GLY A 48 -3.00 -32.42 3.89
CA GLY A 48 -2.61 -31.18 4.56
C GLY A 48 -1.59 -30.29 3.81
N ALA A 49 -1.11 -30.74 2.64
CA ALA A 49 -0.07 -30.01 1.89
C ALA A 49 -0.50 -28.59 1.47
N PHE A 50 -1.79 -28.40 1.13
CA PHE A 50 -2.31 -27.08 0.80
C PHE A 50 -2.27 -26.11 2.00
N THR A 51 -2.63 -26.59 3.17
CA THR A 51 -2.61 -25.82 4.41
C THR A 51 -1.19 -25.36 4.76
N GLU A 52 -0.21 -26.26 4.70
CA GLU A 52 1.19 -25.91 4.92
C GLU A 52 1.68 -24.89 3.90
N ALA A 53 1.42 -25.12 2.60
CA ALA A 53 1.80 -24.19 1.54
C ALA A 53 1.14 -22.81 1.69
N TYR A 54 -0.10 -22.74 2.19
CA TYR A 54 -0.81 -21.49 2.46
C TYR A 54 -0.10 -20.65 3.53
N PHE A 55 0.28 -21.27 4.64
CA PHE A 55 0.98 -20.56 5.72
C PHE A 55 2.43 -20.22 5.35
N ASP A 56 3.11 -21.07 4.59
CA ASP A 56 4.45 -20.81 4.10
C ASP A 56 4.47 -19.64 3.13
N GLU A 57 3.51 -19.57 2.20
CA GLU A 57 3.39 -18.44 1.27
C GLU A 57 3.13 -17.11 2.02
N LEU A 58 2.34 -17.15 3.07
CA LEU A 58 2.13 -15.98 3.93
C LEU A 58 3.39 -15.55 4.67
N CYS A 59 4.17 -16.50 5.21
CA CYS A 59 5.45 -16.20 5.87
C CYS A 59 6.43 -15.58 4.89
N ASP A 60 6.69 -16.21 3.74
CA ASP A 60 7.62 -15.71 2.74
C ASP A 60 7.27 -14.30 2.25
N ARG A 61 5.97 -13.98 2.23
CA ARG A 61 5.47 -12.70 1.76
C ARG A 61 5.52 -11.59 2.79
N TYR A 62 5.29 -11.91 4.06
CA TYR A 62 5.01 -10.90 5.07
C TYR A 62 5.92 -10.94 6.31
N GLU A 63 6.73 -11.99 6.51
CA GLU A 63 7.55 -12.13 7.71
C GLU A 63 8.49 -10.95 7.93
N SER A 64 9.16 -10.45 6.89
CA SER A 64 10.08 -9.30 6.98
C SER A 64 9.41 -8.02 7.51
N GLN A 65 8.09 -7.91 7.39
CA GLN A 65 7.31 -6.75 7.83
C GLN A 65 6.73 -6.91 9.24
N THR A 66 6.83 -8.11 9.84
CA THR A 66 6.26 -8.42 11.15
C THR A 66 7.02 -7.73 12.29
N LYS A 67 6.38 -7.66 13.45
CA LYS A 67 7.05 -7.26 14.70
C LYS A 67 8.13 -8.26 15.07
N TYR A 68 7.93 -9.55 14.72
CA TYR A 68 8.89 -10.61 14.95
C TYR A 68 10.21 -10.31 14.21
N ALA A 69 10.20 -10.07 12.90
CA ALA A 69 11.41 -9.75 12.15
C ALA A 69 12.14 -8.51 12.72
N LYS A 70 11.38 -7.46 13.07
CA LYS A 70 11.94 -6.26 13.70
C LYS A 70 12.53 -6.53 15.08
N LEU A 71 11.89 -7.40 15.89
CA LEU A 71 12.41 -7.81 17.18
C LEU A 71 13.70 -8.61 17.02
N MET A 72 13.73 -9.57 16.08
CA MET A 72 14.92 -10.36 15.80
C MET A 72 16.09 -9.49 15.32
N GLN A 73 15.83 -8.49 14.48
CA GLN A 73 16.84 -7.51 14.07
C GLN A 73 17.38 -6.69 15.25
N GLU A 74 16.55 -6.34 16.22
CA GLU A 74 17.00 -5.61 17.40
C GLU A 74 17.75 -6.50 18.38
N LEU A 75 17.29 -7.74 18.61
CA LEU A 75 17.98 -8.70 19.47
C LEU A 75 19.34 -9.11 18.88
N SER A 76 19.46 -9.23 17.57
CA SER A 76 20.73 -9.61 16.90
C SER A 76 21.88 -8.67 17.20
N ARG A 77 21.62 -7.41 17.59
CA ARG A 77 22.65 -6.43 17.94
C ARG A 77 23.51 -6.88 19.13
N TYR A 78 22.93 -7.64 20.05
CA TYR A 78 23.56 -8.08 21.30
C TYR A 78 23.52 -9.61 21.47
N ALA A 79 23.17 -10.37 20.44
CA ALA A 79 23.10 -11.82 20.47
C ALA A 79 24.45 -12.52 20.17
N GLY A 80 25.48 -11.78 19.80
CA GLY A 80 26.83 -12.32 19.51
C GLY A 80 27.58 -12.76 20.78
N GLU A 81 28.75 -13.44 20.58
CA GLU A 81 29.53 -14.03 21.69
C GLU A 81 30.12 -13.00 22.67
N ASN A 82 30.44 -11.78 22.23
CA ASN A 82 30.98 -10.71 23.08
C ASN A 82 30.39 -9.34 22.67
N PRO A 83 29.12 -9.07 23.00
CA PRO A 83 28.51 -7.79 22.65
C PRO A 83 29.14 -6.66 23.48
N GLU A 84 29.35 -5.51 22.85
CA GLU A 84 29.78 -4.29 23.53
C GLU A 84 28.66 -3.84 24.49
N ILE A 85 28.99 -3.65 25.77
CA ILE A 85 28.03 -3.24 26.79
C ILE A 85 27.91 -1.70 26.77
N PRO A 86 26.77 -1.13 26.36
CA PRO A 86 26.59 0.31 26.29
C PRO A 86 26.46 0.93 27.69
N ASP A 87 26.74 2.23 27.77
CA ASP A 87 26.50 2.99 28.98
C ASP A 87 24.99 3.07 29.28
N LYS A 88 24.60 2.96 30.55
CA LYS A 88 23.23 3.05 31.04
C LYS A 88 22.56 4.39 30.67
N THR A 89 23.32 5.45 30.45
CA THR A 89 22.82 6.80 30.08
C THR A 89 22.63 6.95 28.59
N ASP A 90 23.14 6.03 27.77
CA ASP A 90 23.05 6.05 26.32
C ASP A 90 21.58 6.12 25.85
N LYS A 91 21.29 7.08 24.99
CA LYS A 91 19.95 7.31 24.44
C LYS A 91 19.53 6.18 23.48
N ASP A 92 20.45 5.66 22.67
CA ASP A 92 20.17 4.60 21.69
C ASP A 92 19.90 3.29 22.42
N TYR A 93 20.64 2.99 23.48
CA TYR A 93 20.37 1.84 24.34
C TYR A 93 18.98 1.93 25.01
N LYS A 94 18.62 3.08 25.59
CA LYS A 94 17.29 3.28 26.20
C LYS A 94 16.15 3.13 25.19
N ALA A 95 16.34 3.62 23.97
CA ALA A 95 15.38 3.46 22.88
C ALA A 95 15.25 1.98 22.50
N TRP A 96 16.37 1.25 22.41
CA TRP A 96 16.40 -0.19 22.14
C TRP A 96 15.65 -0.98 23.22
N VAL A 97 15.94 -0.76 24.51
CA VAL A 97 15.23 -1.41 25.62
C VAL A 97 13.74 -1.18 25.53
N THR A 98 13.31 0.05 25.28
CA THR A 98 11.89 0.41 25.16
C THR A 98 11.24 -0.30 23.97
N SER A 99 11.93 -0.35 22.84
CA SER A 99 11.45 -1.00 21.62
C SER A 99 11.29 -2.52 21.81
N VAL A 100 12.30 -3.18 22.35
CA VAL A 100 12.28 -4.64 22.64
C VAL A 100 11.17 -4.95 23.64
N LYS A 101 11.07 -4.20 24.75
CA LYS A 101 10.02 -4.38 25.75
C LYS A 101 8.62 -4.28 25.14
N THR A 102 8.36 -3.25 24.35
CA THR A 102 7.05 -3.03 23.72
C THR A 102 6.64 -4.19 22.82
N LYS A 103 7.60 -4.77 22.07
CA LYS A 103 7.33 -5.92 21.20
C LYS A 103 7.08 -7.20 21.99
N LEU A 104 7.91 -7.51 22.98
CA LEU A 104 7.76 -8.70 23.83
C LEU A 104 6.47 -8.70 24.66
N GLU A 105 5.94 -7.54 25.02
CA GLU A 105 4.69 -7.39 25.78
C GLU A 105 3.44 -7.27 24.91
N SER A 106 3.58 -7.33 23.60
CA SER A 106 2.43 -7.18 22.69
C SER A 106 1.40 -8.30 22.90
N ALA A 107 0.12 -7.99 22.68
CA ALA A 107 -0.97 -8.96 22.84
C ALA A 107 -0.80 -10.19 21.92
N SER A 108 -0.26 -9.98 20.69
CA SER A 108 0.04 -11.07 19.75
C SER A 108 1.08 -12.04 20.34
N TYR A 109 2.11 -11.54 21.02
CA TYR A 109 3.14 -12.39 21.62
C TYR A 109 2.69 -13.12 22.87
N LYS A 110 1.88 -12.49 23.71
CA LYS A 110 1.27 -13.19 24.85
C LYS A 110 0.46 -14.41 24.41
N ALA A 111 -0.30 -14.26 23.32
CA ALA A 111 -1.03 -15.38 22.72
C ALA A 111 -0.10 -16.41 22.05
N ALA A 112 1.00 -15.97 21.42
CA ALA A 112 1.99 -16.89 20.84
C ALA A 112 2.71 -17.72 21.90
N TYR A 113 3.03 -17.15 23.05
CA TYR A 113 3.63 -17.90 24.16
C TYR A 113 2.74 -19.05 24.65
N GLU A 114 1.42 -18.86 24.68
CA GLU A 114 0.46 -19.91 25.04
C GLU A 114 0.46 -21.05 24.00
N ILE A 115 0.56 -20.73 22.71
CA ILE A 115 0.61 -21.73 21.63
C ILE A 115 1.91 -22.53 21.70
N VAL A 116 3.05 -21.86 21.85
CA VAL A 116 4.35 -22.53 21.98
C VAL A 116 4.35 -23.47 23.19
N ALA A 117 3.84 -23.02 24.34
CA ALA A 117 3.74 -23.85 25.55
C ALA A 117 2.85 -25.08 25.37
N GLN A 118 1.86 -25.04 24.48
CA GLN A 118 1.01 -26.19 24.14
C GLN A 118 1.66 -27.17 23.17
N GLN A 119 2.57 -26.71 22.33
CA GLN A 119 3.22 -27.50 21.28
C GLN A 119 4.44 -28.27 21.78
N GLU A 120 5.09 -27.81 22.83
CA GLU A 120 6.27 -28.44 23.41
C GLU A 120 5.92 -29.37 24.61
N ALA A 121 6.42 -30.60 24.57
CA ALA A 121 6.24 -31.57 25.64
C ALA A 121 6.90 -31.12 26.96
N GLU A 122 7.97 -30.32 26.89
CA GLU A 122 8.56 -29.55 27.99
C GLU A 122 8.27 -28.08 27.70
N ALA A 123 7.21 -27.56 28.28
CA ALA A 123 6.75 -26.21 28.06
C ALA A 123 7.85 -25.17 28.36
N PHE A 124 8.50 -24.64 27.34
CA PHE A 124 9.37 -23.50 27.51
C PHE A 124 8.51 -22.25 27.78
N ASP A 125 8.57 -21.78 29.03
CA ASP A 125 7.87 -20.56 29.40
C ASP A 125 8.78 -19.34 29.19
N PHE A 126 8.47 -18.54 28.18
CA PHE A 126 9.18 -17.28 27.93
C PHE A 126 9.01 -16.23 29.04
N ARG A 127 7.97 -16.36 29.88
CA ARG A 127 7.63 -15.37 30.92
C ARG A 127 8.73 -15.14 31.94
N PRO A 128 9.38 -16.17 32.51
CA PRO A 128 10.47 -15.97 33.48
C PRO A 128 11.66 -15.23 32.86
N LEU A 129 12.05 -15.58 31.62
CA LEU A 129 13.16 -14.94 30.91
C LEU A 129 12.87 -13.47 30.61
N ILE A 130 11.65 -13.17 30.14
CA ILE A 130 11.21 -11.80 29.89
C ILE A 130 11.11 -11.01 31.21
N GLN A 131 10.64 -11.63 32.31
CA GLN A 131 10.59 -10.98 33.61
C GLN A 131 11.99 -10.68 34.16
N LYS A 132 12.93 -11.63 34.04
CA LYS A 132 14.33 -11.44 34.43
C LYS A 132 14.95 -10.26 33.65
N TRP A 133 14.78 -10.24 32.32
CA TRP A 133 15.25 -9.17 31.48
C TRP A 133 14.68 -7.80 31.86
N LYS A 134 13.39 -7.73 32.20
CA LYS A 134 12.69 -6.49 32.60
C LYS A 134 13.06 -6.00 34.02
N ALA A 135 13.31 -6.92 34.94
CA ALA A 135 13.59 -6.60 36.34
C ALA A 135 14.99 -5.95 36.46
N SER A 136 15.92 -6.32 35.63
CA SER A 136 17.24 -5.72 35.61
C SER A 136 17.23 -4.30 35.05
N LYS A 137 17.98 -3.42 35.71
CA LYS A 137 18.27 -2.05 35.27
C LYS A 137 19.73 -1.89 34.87
N ASP A 138 20.52 -2.96 34.95
CA ASP A 138 21.89 -3.01 34.55
C ASP A 138 22.02 -3.47 33.07
N PRO A 139 22.66 -2.68 32.20
CA PRO A 139 22.89 -3.07 30.80
C PRO A 139 23.55 -4.43 30.64
N ALA A 140 24.56 -4.74 31.46
CA ALA A 140 25.27 -6.02 31.40
C ALA A 140 24.35 -7.22 31.64
N GLU A 141 23.49 -7.16 32.66
CA GLU A 141 22.52 -8.22 32.98
C GLU A 141 21.43 -8.35 31.92
N GLN A 142 20.95 -7.22 31.37
CA GLN A 142 19.95 -7.25 30.30
C GLN A 142 20.52 -7.88 29.02
N ILE A 143 21.73 -7.49 28.63
CA ILE A 143 22.41 -8.02 27.45
C ILE A 143 22.74 -9.50 27.62
N ALA A 144 23.16 -9.94 28.81
CA ALA A 144 23.45 -11.35 29.09
C ALA A 144 22.23 -12.29 28.85
N CYS A 145 21.00 -11.78 28.93
CA CYS A 145 19.80 -12.55 28.63
C CYS A 145 19.46 -12.62 27.13
N VAL A 146 20.06 -11.75 26.30
CA VAL A 146 19.67 -11.61 24.88
C VAL A 146 20.00 -12.84 24.04
N PRO A 147 21.18 -13.50 24.14
CA PRO A 147 21.46 -14.68 23.34
C PRO A 147 20.46 -15.81 23.55
N GLU A 148 20.10 -16.11 24.80
CA GLU A 148 19.09 -17.12 25.13
C GLU A 148 17.71 -16.74 24.56
N LEU A 149 17.30 -15.48 24.76
CA LEU A 149 16.03 -14.97 24.23
C LEU A 149 16.00 -15.02 22.69
N TYR A 150 17.10 -14.65 22.03
CA TYR A 150 17.23 -14.67 20.59
C TYR A 150 17.07 -16.07 20.01
N GLU A 151 17.81 -17.05 20.55
CA GLU A 151 17.75 -18.43 20.09
C GLU A 151 16.37 -19.07 20.32
N LYS A 152 15.76 -18.83 21.47
CA LYS A 152 14.42 -19.32 21.76
C LYS A 152 13.35 -18.69 20.87
N MET A 153 13.41 -17.38 20.64
CA MET A 153 12.52 -16.71 19.68
C MET A 153 12.72 -17.22 18.27
N LYS A 154 13.96 -17.54 17.87
CA LYS A 154 14.30 -18.09 16.55
C LYS A 154 13.73 -19.50 16.34
N GLN A 155 13.84 -20.39 17.36
CA GLN A 155 13.27 -21.75 17.33
C GLN A 155 11.77 -21.74 17.03
N HIS A 156 11.03 -20.77 17.57
CA HIS A 156 9.58 -20.64 17.41
C HIS A 156 9.16 -19.52 16.45
N GLY A 157 10.09 -19.07 15.61
CA GLY A 157 9.93 -17.91 14.73
C GLY A 157 8.66 -17.94 13.91
N ARG A 158 8.33 -19.10 13.31
CA ARG A 158 7.13 -19.29 12.50
C ARG A 158 5.84 -18.97 13.28
N THR A 159 5.73 -19.42 14.54
CA THR A 159 4.55 -19.16 15.38
C THR A 159 4.40 -17.68 15.70
N PHE A 160 5.50 -16.99 16.04
CA PHE A 160 5.49 -15.55 16.30
C PHE A 160 5.19 -14.73 15.04
N ALA A 161 5.81 -15.08 13.92
CA ALA A 161 5.54 -14.42 12.63
C ALA A 161 4.09 -14.60 12.21
N LEU A 162 3.55 -15.83 12.25
CA LEU A 162 2.15 -16.11 11.90
C LEU A 162 1.15 -15.35 12.77
N LYS A 163 1.41 -15.20 14.09
CA LYS A 163 0.52 -14.38 14.93
C LYS A 163 0.46 -12.93 14.47
N ASP A 164 1.58 -12.35 14.10
CA ASP A 164 1.60 -10.99 13.54
C ASP A 164 0.92 -10.94 12.16
N ILE A 165 1.17 -11.94 11.30
CA ILE A 165 0.60 -12.02 9.96
C ILE A 165 -0.93 -12.14 10.03
N VAL A 166 -1.45 -13.01 10.89
CA VAL A 166 -2.89 -13.23 11.07
C VAL A 166 -3.62 -11.92 11.41
N TYR A 167 -3.11 -11.13 12.34
CA TYR A 167 -3.79 -9.92 12.78
C TYR A 167 -3.53 -8.70 11.88
N ASN A 168 -2.37 -8.61 11.25
CA ASN A 168 -2.00 -7.42 10.47
C ASN A 168 -2.22 -7.59 8.96
N PHE A 169 -2.17 -8.82 8.43
CA PHE A 169 -2.24 -9.07 6.99
C PHE A 169 -3.41 -9.94 6.55
N ILE A 170 -4.01 -10.77 7.44
CA ILE A 170 -5.21 -11.55 7.13
C ILE A 170 -6.47 -10.85 7.64
N GLN A 171 -6.49 -10.50 8.92
CA GLN A 171 -7.67 -9.89 9.56
C GLN A 171 -8.23 -8.65 8.82
N PRO A 172 -7.44 -7.80 8.14
CA PRO A 172 -8.00 -6.73 7.33
C PRO A 172 -8.95 -7.20 6.22
N TYR A 173 -8.80 -8.42 5.70
CA TYR A 173 -9.59 -8.94 4.60
C TYR A 173 -10.77 -9.80 5.05
N TRP A 174 -10.57 -10.64 6.05
CA TRP A 174 -11.61 -11.49 6.60
C TRP A 174 -11.43 -11.77 8.09
N SER A 175 -12.51 -12.13 8.80
CA SER A 175 -12.48 -12.32 10.25
C SER A 175 -13.64 -13.17 10.75
N GLY A 176 -13.60 -13.53 12.03
CA GLY A 176 -14.71 -14.20 12.72
C GLY A 176 -14.82 -15.70 12.52
N ILE A 177 -13.99 -16.31 11.69
CA ILE A 177 -13.94 -17.76 11.41
C ILE A 177 -12.52 -18.32 11.57
N ALA A 178 -12.36 -19.63 11.55
CA ALA A 178 -11.10 -20.35 11.73
C ALA A 178 -10.30 -19.78 12.92
N PHE A 179 -9.00 -19.58 12.77
CA PHE A 179 -8.11 -19.01 13.77
C PHE A 179 -8.39 -17.53 14.12
N LEU A 180 -9.24 -16.83 13.38
CA LEU A 180 -9.73 -15.49 13.70
C LEU A 180 -11.07 -15.48 14.45
N ASN A 181 -11.60 -16.65 14.81
CA ASN A 181 -12.71 -16.78 15.72
C ASN A 181 -12.21 -16.61 17.16
N LYS A 182 -12.88 -15.75 17.95
CA LYS A 182 -12.46 -15.44 19.34
C LYS A 182 -12.40 -16.67 20.25
N THR A 183 -13.21 -17.70 19.97
CA THR A 183 -13.22 -18.95 20.75
C THR A 183 -12.13 -19.94 20.33
N LYS A 184 -11.61 -19.83 19.10
CA LYS A 184 -10.61 -20.73 18.50
C LYS A 184 -9.23 -20.09 18.30
N ASN A 185 -9.01 -18.87 18.78
CA ASN A 185 -7.77 -18.13 18.53
C ASN A 185 -6.54 -18.67 19.29
N LYS A 186 -6.74 -19.62 20.19
CA LYS A 186 -5.69 -20.34 20.93
C LYS A 186 -5.36 -21.70 20.32
N ASP A 187 -6.18 -22.18 19.38
CA ASP A 187 -5.96 -23.45 18.72
C ASP A 187 -4.86 -23.33 17.65
N ALA A 188 -4.32 -24.46 17.23
CA ALA A 188 -3.33 -24.50 16.16
C ALA A 188 -3.92 -23.92 14.86
N PHE A 189 -3.19 -23.00 14.20
CA PHE A 189 -3.66 -22.33 12.98
C PHE A 189 -3.99 -23.31 11.86
N ALA A 190 -3.12 -24.32 11.64
CA ALA A 190 -3.30 -25.31 10.60
C ALA A 190 -4.61 -26.10 10.82
N GLN A 191 -4.85 -26.59 12.04
CA GLN A 191 -6.05 -27.39 12.33
C GLN A 191 -7.33 -26.58 12.12
N THR A 192 -7.37 -25.34 12.61
CA THR A 192 -8.57 -24.49 12.44
C THR A 192 -8.81 -24.09 10.98
N PHE A 193 -7.75 -23.98 10.17
CA PHE A 193 -7.85 -23.75 8.74
C PHE A 193 -8.37 -24.99 7.99
N GLU A 194 -7.83 -26.17 8.32
CA GLU A 194 -8.31 -27.45 7.79
C GLU A 194 -9.80 -27.67 8.06
N ASP A 195 -10.24 -27.49 9.31
CA ASP A 195 -11.64 -27.69 9.72
C ASP A 195 -12.59 -26.74 8.99
N GLU A 196 -12.18 -25.48 8.76
CA GLU A 196 -13.05 -24.45 8.23
C GLU A 196 -13.08 -24.41 6.69
N PHE A 197 -11.96 -24.71 6.05
CA PHE A 197 -11.82 -24.49 4.59
C PHE A 197 -11.57 -25.78 3.80
N ILE A 198 -10.78 -26.73 4.33
CA ILE A 198 -10.36 -27.92 3.58
C ILE A 198 -11.34 -29.08 3.77
N ALA A 199 -11.67 -29.44 4.98
CA ALA A 199 -12.58 -30.55 5.29
C ALA A 199 -13.95 -30.40 4.59
N PRO A 200 -14.55 -29.21 4.47
CA PRO A 200 -15.77 -29.03 3.70
C PRO A 200 -15.62 -29.29 2.21
N ILE A 201 -14.42 -29.10 1.62
CA ILE A 201 -14.15 -29.44 0.21
C ILE A 201 -14.05 -30.93 0.03
N LEU A 202 -13.28 -31.62 0.87
CA LEU A 202 -13.10 -33.06 0.80
C LEU A 202 -14.41 -33.82 1.07
N SER A 203 -15.27 -33.29 1.92
CA SER A 203 -16.60 -33.84 2.22
C SER A 203 -17.72 -33.32 1.30
N TYR A 204 -17.38 -32.52 0.28
CA TYR A 204 -18.38 -31.86 -0.55
C TYR A 204 -19.28 -32.86 -1.30
N LYS A 205 -20.59 -32.74 -1.06
CA LYS A 205 -21.63 -33.48 -1.76
C LYS A 205 -22.72 -32.49 -2.20
N PRO A 206 -22.95 -32.29 -3.50
CA PRO A 206 -23.99 -31.41 -3.98
C PRO A 206 -25.37 -31.90 -3.51
N LYS A 207 -26.22 -30.97 -3.07
CA LYS A 207 -27.56 -31.28 -2.61
C LYS A 207 -28.40 -31.79 -3.79
N LYS A 208 -29.11 -32.90 -3.58
CA LYS A 208 -30.06 -33.44 -4.54
C LYS A 208 -31.50 -33.08 -4.17
N GLY A 209 -32.40 -32.89 -5.12
CA GLY A 209 -33.83 -32.67 -4.88
C GLY A 209 -34.40 -31.43 -5.58
N LYS A 210 -35.65 -31.09 -5.25
CA LYS A 210 -36.40 -30.02 -5.94
C LYS A 210 -35.94 -28.60 -5.57
N LYS A 211 -35.32 -28.37 -4.39
CA LYS A 211 -34.88 -27.07 -3.92
C LYS A 211 -33.36 -27.06 -3.81
N VAL A 212 -32.71 -26.66 -4.90
CA VAL A 212 -31.27 -26.57 -5.05
C VAL A 212 -30.86 -25.11 -5.04
N TYR A 213 -29.71 -24.82 -4.46
CA TYR A 213 -29.09 -23.50 -4.45
C TYR A 213 -27.72 -23.58 -5.10
N HIS A 214 -27.29 -22.48 -5.70
CA HIS A 214 -26.06 -22.42 -6.47
C HIS A 214 -25.06 -21.44 -5.85
N CYS A 215 -23.79 -21.70 -6.09
CA CYS A 215 -22.71 -20.82 -5.71
C CYS A 215 -22.72 -19.55 -6.57
N LEU A 216 -22.61 -18.38 -5.94
CA LEU A 216 -22.55 -17.08 -6.63
C LEU A 216 -21.37 -17.00 -7.63
N GLN A 217 -20.24 -17.68 -7.36
CA GLN A 217 -19.02 -17.52 -8.13
C GLN A 217 -18.84 -18.55 -9.27
N CYS A 218 -19.21 -19.79 -9.05
CA CYS A 218 -18.92 -20.89 -9.98
C CYS A 218 -20.16 -21.71 -10.38
N ASP A 219 -21.34 -21.30 -9.94
CA ASP A 219 -22.63 -21.97 -10.18
C ASP A 219 -22.73 -23.42 -9.67
N ALA A 220 -21.73 -23.91 -8.94
CA ALA A 220 -21.79 -25.24 -8.34
C ALA A 220 -22.94 -25.36 -7.32
N VAL A 221 -23.61 -26.51 -7.30
CA VAL A 221 -24.72 -26.78 -6.39
C VAL A 221 -24.23 -26.78 -4.94
N LEU A 222 -24.86 -25.99 -4.07
CA LEU A 222 -24.49 -25.95 -2.66
C LEU A 222 -24.81 -27.27 -1.93
N PRO A 223 -24.01 -27.67 -0.92
CA PRO A 223 -24.25 -28.91 -0.16
C PRO A 223 -25.45 -28.81 0.78
N GLY A 224 -25.96 -27.60 1.02
CA GLY A 224 -27.03 -27.34 1.98
C GLY A 224 -27.75 -26.04 1.78
N ALA A 225 -28.35 -25.51 2.85
CA ALA A 225 -29.01 -24.21 2.84
C ALA A 225 -27.98 -23.06 2.72
N PRO A 226 -28.30 -22.00 1.97
CA PRO A 226 -27.38 -20.84 1.79
C PRO A 226 -26.99 -20.14 3.09
N THR A 227 -27.82 -20.26 4.13
CA THR A 227 -27.51 -19.70 5.47
C THR A 227 -26.24 -20.26 6.09
N ASN A 228 -25.81 -21.45 5.68
CA ASN A 228 -24.57 -22.10 6.12
C ASN A 228 -23.38 -21.75 5.22
N ALA A 229 -23.64 -21.07 4.11
CA ALA A 229 -22.66 -20.66 3.09
C ALA A 229 -22.53 -19.12 3.03
N SER A 230 -22.81 -18.42 4.13
CA SER A 230 -22.75 -16.97 4.24
C SER A 230 -21.35 -16.42 4.01
N MET A 231 -21.28 -15.25 3.37
CA MET A 231 -20.05 -14.50 3.12
C MET A 231 -19.77 -13.42 4.18
N ALA A 232 -20.53 -13.37 5.27
CA ALA A 232 -20.43 -12.32 6.30
C ALA A 232 -19.06 -12.22 6.99
N TRP A 233 -18.20 -13.23 6.83
CA TRP A 233 -16.84 -13.28 7.34
C TRP A 233 -15.83 -12.49 6.50
N ILE A 234 -16.19 -12.08 5.26
CA ILE A 234 -15.38 -11.20 4.42
C ILE A 234 -15.65 -9.77 4.85
N ASN A 235 -14.61 -9.07 5.30
CA ASN A 235 -14.77 -7.72 5.85
C ASN A 235 -15.23 -6.71 4.79
N ASP A 236 -16.13 -5.81 5.17
CA ASP A 236 -16.67 -4.66 4.44
C ASP A 236 -17.53 -4.97 3.20
N VAL A 237 -17.36 -6.13 2.58
CA VAL A 237 -18.12 -6.54 1.38
C VAL A 237 -18.93 -7.82 1.58
N GLY A 238 -18.67 -8.56 2.65
CA GLY A 238 -19.40 -9.78 2.98
C GLY A 238 -20.85 -9.48 3.37
N VAL A 239 -21.78 -10.34 2.94
CA VAL A 239 -23.20 -10.22 3.20
C VAL A 239 -23.69 -11.37 4.06
N ASP A 240 -24.40 -11.03 5.13
CA ASP A 240 -25.10 -12.01 5.95
C ASP A 240 -26.47 -12.35 5.32
N VAL A 241 -26.57 -13.56 4.78
CA VAL A 241 -27.80 -14.05 4.14
C VAL A 241 -29.00 -14.20 5.08
N LYS A 242 -28.79 -14.13 6.41
CA LYS A 242 -29.87 -14.09 7.39
C LYS A 242 -30.53 -12.70 7.46
N ARG A 243 -29.77 -11.64 7.14
CA ARG A 243 -30.23 -10.25 7.17
C ARG A 243 -30.58 -9.73 5.78
N LYS A 244 -29.79 -10.13 4.76
CA LYS A 244 -30.00 -9.78 3.37
C LYS A 244 -29.94 -11.04 2.51
N THR A 245 -31.07 -11.48 1.99
CA THR A 245 -31.20 -12.78 1.30
C THR A 245 -30.69 -12.75 -0.14
N ASN A 246 -30.70 -11.57 -0.79
CA ASN A 246 -30.22 -11.43 -2.18
C ASN A 246 -29.60 -10.06 -2.45
N GLY A 247 -28.89 -9.92 -3.55
CA GLY A 247 -28.37 -8.68 -4.10
C GLY A 247 -29.38 -7.93 -4.98
N PHE A 248 -30.51 -8.58 -5.36
CA PHE A 248 -31.52 -8.07 -6.26
C PHE A 248 -32.91 -8.08 -5.60
N TRP A 249 -33.92 -7.50 -6.26
CA TRP A 249 -35.29 -7.37 -5.76
C TRP A 249 -36.17 -8.62 -5.98
N ASN A 250 -35.55 -9.75 -6.37
CA ASN A 250 -36.28 -10.99 -6.70
C ASN A 250 -36.52 -11.93 -5.50
N PHE A 251 -36.04 -11.60 -4.31
CA PHE A 251 -36.14 -12.36 -3.06
C PHE A 251 -35.57 -13.80 -3.13
N LYS A 252 -34.70 -14.10 -4.09
CA LYS A 252 -34.00 -15.38 -4.17
C LYS A 252 -32.73 -15.32 -3.32
N ILE A 253 -32.40 -16.42 -2.66
CA ILE A 253 -31.15 -16.54 -1.89
C ILE A 253 -30.02 -16.88 -2.87
N ASP A 254 -29.22 -15.88 -3.23
CA ASP A 254 -28.17 -15.94 -4.25
C ASP A 254 -26.78 -15.51 -3.75
N LEU A 255 -26.67 -15.07 -2.49
CA LEU A 255 -25.42 -14.56 -1.91
C LEU A 255 -24.73 -15.63 -1.04
N ALA A 256 -24.37 -16.75 -1.63
CA ALA A 256 -23.73 -17.87 -0.96
C ALA A 256 -22.63 -18.49 -1.83
N THR A 257 -21.63 -19.10 -1.21
CA THR A 257 -20.48 -19.70 -1.89
C THR A 257 -20.34 -21.17 -1.55
N CYS A 258 -19.92 -22.00 -2.52
CA CYS A 258 -19.52 -23.38 -2.26
C CYS A 258 -18.21 -23.44 -1.43
N PRO A 259 -17.85 -24.60 -0.84
CA PRO A 259 -16.63 -24.72 -0.04
C PRO A 259 -15.35 -24.31 -0.78
N LEU A 260 -15.19 -24.67 -2.07
CA LEU A 260 -14.03 -24.29 -2.86
C LEU A 260 -13.93 -22.76 -3.04
N CYS A 261 -15.03 -22.09 -3.41
CA CYS A 261 -15.01 -20.64 -3.55
C CYS A 261 -14.82 -19.94 -2.20
N LYS A 262 -15.26 -20.53 -1.08
CA LYS A 262 -14.94 -20.07 0.26
C LYS A 262 -13.43 -20.10 0.54
N LEU A 263 -12.74 -21.19 0.19
CA LEU A 263 -11.29 -21.31 0.30
C LEU A 263 -10.58 -20.27 -0.60
N ILE A 264 -11.06 -20.08 -1.83
CA ILE A 264 -10.50 -19.07 -2.74
C ILE A 264 -10.57 -17.66 -2.10
N TYR A 265 -11.68 -17.28 -1.51
CA TYR A 265 -11.78 -16.02 -0.78
C TYR A 265 -10.84 -15.94 0.44
N ALA A 266 -10.55 -17.06 1.12
CA ALA A 266 -9.57 -17.07 2.21
C ALA A 266 -8.15 -16.79 1.72
N CYS A 267 -7.87 -16.99 0.43
CA CYS A 267 -6.58 -16.71 -0.21
C CYS A 267 -6.40 -15.23 -0.63
N ILE A 268 -7.40 -14.35 -0.44
CA ILE A 268 -7.31 -12.91 -0.78
C ILE A 268 -6.03 -12.25 -0.23
N PRO A 269 -5.62 -12.45 1.04
CA PRO A 269 -4.41 -11.82 1.57
C PRO A 269 -3.14 -12.15 0.79
N ILE A 270 -3.06 -13.35 0.20
CA ILE A 270 -1.94 -13.79 -0.63
C ILE A 270 -2.00 -13.14 -2.03
N GLY A 271 -3.20 -12.87 -2.54
CA GLY A 271 -3.40 -12.22 -3.84
C GLY A 271 -2.99 -10.76 -3.85
N PHE A 272 -3.21 -10.06 -2.76
CA PHE A 272 -2.77 -8.68 -2.62
C PHE A 272 -1.25 -8.58 -2.46
N CYS A 273 -0.68 -7.52 -3.02
CA CYS A 273 0.68 -7.09 -2.74
C CYS A 273 0.62 -5.88 -1.80
N GLY A 274 1.31 -5.92 -0.66
CA GLY A 274 1.19 -4.77 0.24
C GLY A 274 1.95 -4.88 1.54
N MET A 275 1.66 -3.90 2.39
CA MET A 275 2.18 -3.72 3.74
C MET A 275 1.06 -3.87 4.77
N ALA A 276 1.41 -3.92 6.05
CA ALA A 276 0.46 -4.09 7.16
C ALA A 276 -0.68 -3.05 7.22
N TYR A 277 -0.59 -1.95 6.49
CA TYR A 277 -1.58 -0.86 6.48
C TYR A 277 -2.08 -0.49 5.08
N GLU A 278 -1.61 -1.17 4.03
CA GLU A 278 -2.01 -0.92 2.65
C GLU A 278 -1.76 -2.14 1.79
N GLY A 279 -2.77 -2.62 1.08
CA GLY A 279 -2.67 -3.68 0.09
C GLY A 279 -3.14 -3.21 -1.28
N VAL A 280 -2.51 -3.72 -2.35
CA VAL A 280 -2.84 -3.42 -3.74
C VAL A 280 -3.02 -4.70 -4.53
N PHE A 281 -4.04 -4.74 -5.33
CA PHE A 281 -4.30 -5.78 -6.31
C PHE A 281 -4.68 -5.14 -7.64
N ILE A 282 -4.10 -5.63 -8.74
CA ILE A 282 -4.40 -5.16 -10.09
C ILE A 282 -5.27 -6.20 -10.76
N ASN A 283 -6.55 -5.88 -10.91
CA ASN A 283 -7.52 -6.78 -11.50
C ASN A 283 -7.58 -6.64 -13.03
N SER A 284 -7.61 -7.78 -13.69
CA SER A 284 -7.94 -7.92 -15.12
C SER A 284 -8.71 -9.21 -15.31
N ASN A 285 -9.81 -9.15 -16.07
CA ASN A 285 -10.64 -10.30 -16.41
C ASN A 285 -10.29 -10.90 -17.79
N SER A 286 -9.23 -10.42 -18.44
CA SER A 286 -8.87 -10.85 -19.80
C SER A 286 -8.35 -12.30 -19.83
N SER A 287 -7.44 -12.65 -18.92
CA SER A 287 -6.90 -13.99 -18.77
C SER A 287 -6.14 -14.17 -17.46
N PHE A 288 -6.00 -15.42 -16.99
CA PHE A 288 -5.14 -15.75 -15.84
C PHE A 288 -3.69 -15.35 -16.07
N ARG A 289 -3.15 -15.56 -17.26
CA ARG A 289 -1.79 -15.16 -17.61
C ARG A 289 -1.57 -13.67 -17.42
N GLN A 290 -2.52 -12.85 -17.89
CA GLN A 290 -2.44 -11.40 -17.70
C GLN A 290 -2.57 -11.00 -16.23
N LEU A 291 -3.52 -11.62 -15.49
CA LEU A 291 -3.69 -11.38 -14.06
C LEU A 291 -2.40 -11.68 -13.28
N LEU A 292 -1.77 -12.83 -13.54
CA LEU A 292 -0.50 -13.20 -12.94
C LEU A 292 0.62 -12.23 -13.32
N GLN A 293 0.73 -11.83 -14.58
CA GLN A 293 1.75 -10.89 -15.05
C GLN A 293 1.63 -9.52 -14.37
N LEU A 294 0.41 -8.98 -14.27
CA LEU A 294 0.14 -7.68 -13.64
C LEU A 294 0.47 -7.67 -12.15
N ASN A 295 0.41 -8.83 -11.48
CA ASN A 295 0.63 -8.95 -10.04
C ASN A 295 1.94 -9.70 -9.67
N ARG A 296 2.86 -9.93 -10.62
CA ARG A 296 4.18 -10.55 -10.37
C ARG A 296 5.12 -9.67 -9.54
N LEU A 297 4.78 -8.41 -9.36
CA LEU A 297 5.58 -7.46 -8.60
C LEU A 297 5.71 -7.93 -7.15
N LYS A 298 6.93 -8.31 -6.77
CA LYS A 298 7.29 -8.43 -5.36
C LYS A 298 7.66 -7.03 -4.87
N PRO A 299 7.22 -6.62 -3.68
CA PRO A 299 7.80 -5.44 -3.04
C PRO A 299 9.31 -5.69 -2.93
N ASP A 300 10.11 -4.86 -3.56
CA ASP A 300 11.55 -4.90 -3.35
C ASP A 300 11.80 -4.46 -1.90
N ASP A 301 12.53 -5.25 -1.12
CA ASP A 301 12.87 -4.95 0.27
C ASP A 301 13.59 -3.59 0.41
N SER A 302 14.28 -3.14 -0.64
CA SER A 302 15.01 -1.87 -0.70
C SER A 302 14.08 -0.65 -0.81
N THR A 303 12.88 -0.78 -1.36
CA THR A 303 11.98 0.35 -1.67
C THR A 303 10.84 0.53 -0.67
N LYS A 304 10.80 -0.27 0.41
CA LYS A 304 9.75 -0.21 1.44
C LYS A 304 8.34 -0.18 0.83
N GLY A 305 8.12 -1.04 -0.17
CA GLY A 305 6.84 -1.49 -0.75
C GLY A 305 5.65 -0.55 -0.63
N SER A 306 5.78 0.73 -1.05
CA SER A 306 4.62 1.60 -1.06
C SER A 306 3.76 1.31 -2.29
N PHE A 307 2.44 1.46 -2.14
CA PHE A 307 1.50 1.44 -3.25
C PHE A 307 1.98 2.23 -4.47
N ALA A 308 2.54 3.42 -4.23
CA ALA A 308 3.08 4.28 -5.26
C ALA A 308 4.23 3.62 -6.06
N THR A 309 5.07 2.83 -5.40
CA THR A 309 6.14 2.06 -6.06
C THR A 309 5.56 0.96 -6.94
N ILE A 310 4.54 0.25 -6.45
CA ILE A 310 3.84 -0.80 -7.22
C ILE A 310 3.20 -0.20 -8.48
N ILE A 311 2.46 0.90 -8.35
CA ILE A 311 1.85 1.58 -9.50
C ILE A 311 2.90 2.12 -10.46
N ASN A 312 3.97 2.73 -9.97
CA ASN A 312 5.05 3.21 -10.82
C ASN A 312 5.70 2.07 -11.61
N THR A 313 5.99 0.96 -10.96
CA THR A 313 6.55 -0.23 -11.63
C THR A 313 5.56 -0.79 -12.65
N PHE A 314 4.26 -0.85 -12.31
CA PHE A 314 3.21 -1.25 -13.24
C PHE A 314 3.16 -0.33 -14.48
N VAL A 315 3.12 1.00 -14.28
CA VAL A 315 3.13 1.99 -15.36
C VAL A 315 4.40 1.88 -16.22
N MET A 316 5.54 1.56 -15.60
CA MET A 316 6.80 1.36 -16.34
C MET A 316 6.81 0.06 -17.15
N GLN A 317 6.21 -1.02 -16.65
CA GLN A 317 6.13 -2.31 -17.34
C GLN A 317 5.03 -2.37 -18.42
N ALA A 318 3.92 -1.65 -18.24
CA ALA A 318 2.84 -1.53 -19.22
C ALA A 318 3.27 -0.87 -20.54
N ASN A 319 4.53 -0.49 -20.67
CA ASN A 319 5.12 0.07 -21.89
C ASN A 319 5.37 -0.93 -23.03
N GLN A 320 5.13 -2.22 -22.85
CA GLN A 320 5.30 -3.19 -23.92
C GLN A 320 4.05 -3.24 -24.82
N LYS A 321 4.28 -3.33 -26.13
CA LYS A 321 3.29 -3.20 -27.22
C LYS A 321 2.01 -4.06 -27.10
N GLU A 322 2.01 -5.08 -26.22
CA GLU A 322 0.81 -5.92 -25.98
C GLU A 322 -0.23 -5.24 -25.06
N ALA A 323 0.14 -4.21 -24.35
CA ALA A 323 -0.76 -3.53 -23.41
C ALA A 323 -1.77 -2.61 -24.11
N GLU A 324 -1.46 -2.08 -25.27
CA GLU A 324 -2.29 -1.05 -25.94
C GLU A 324 -3.67 -1.56 -26.40
N ASN A 325 -3.79 -2.85 -26.72
CA ASN A 325 -5.04 -3.45 -27.21
C ASN A 325 -5.87 -4.18 -26.14
N LYS A 326 -5.40 -4.30 -24.87
CA LYS A 326 -6.04 -5.10 -23.83
C LYS A 326 -6.29 -4.37 -22.51
N LEU A 327 -6.09 -3.04 -22.49
CA LEU A 327 -6.12 -2.23 -21.26
C LEU A 327 -7.53 -1.74 -20.85
N ASP A 328 -8.56 -2.05 -21.62
CA ASP A 328 -9.88 -1.42 -21.47
C ASP A 328 -10.60 -1.67 -20.14
N ASN A 329 -10.12 -2.54 -19.27
CA ASN A 329 -10.80 -2.86 -18.00
C ASN A 329 -9.85 -3.22 -16.85
N ILE A 330 -8.71 -2.57 -16.74
CA ILE A 330 -7.82 -2.78 -15.59
C ILE A 330 -8.34 -1.98 -14.40
N GLN A 331 -8.53 -2.67 -13.27
CA GLN A 331 -8.92 -2.06 -12.00
C GLN A 331 -7.76 -2.15 -11.02
N VAL A 332 -7.45 -1.05 -10.36
CA VAL A 332 -6.54 -1.06 -9.20
C VAL A 332 -7.38 -1.06 -7.94
N ILE A 333 -7.34 -2.16 -7.22
CA ILE A 333 -8.06 -2.36 -5.97
C ILE A 333 -7.07 -2.15 -4.83
N ARG A 334 -7.35 -1.16 -3.98
CA ARG A 334 -6.55 -0.83 -2.79
C ARG A 334 -7.31 -1.21 -1.54
N ARG A 335 -6.63 -1.87 -0.61
CA ARG A 335 -7.08 -2.07 0.77
C ARG A 335 -6.31 -1.13 1.67
N THR A 336 -6.94 -0.09 2.18
CA THR A 336 -6.28 1.00 2.91
C THR A 336 -7.09 1.45 4.11
N LYS A 337 -6.48 2.21 5.00
CA LYS A 337 -7.19 2.86 6.10
C LYS A 337 -7.62 4.27 5.69
N ASN A 338 -8.88 4.62 5.99
CA ASN A 338 -9.37 5.98 5.84
C ASN A 338 -8.88 6.89 6.98
N ASP A 339 -9.24 8.17 6.94
CA ASP A 339 -8.81 9.17 7.93
C ASP A 339 -9.26 8.85 9.37
N ASN A 340 -10.32 8.06 9.52
CA ASN A 340 -10.82 7.58 10.82
C ASN A 340 -10.14 6.29 11.29
N GLY A 341 -9.16 5.78 10.54
CA GLY A 341 -8.43 4.56 10.85
C GLY A 341 -9.17 3.26 10.50
N ASN A 342 -10.36 3.33 9.89
CA ASN A 342 -11.11 2.17 9.44
C ASN A 342 -10.60 1.67 8.09
N TRP A 343 -10.58 0.35 7.92
CA TRP A 343 -10.23 -0.27 6.66
C TRP A 343 -11.35 -0.04 5.62
N GLU A 344 -10.94 0.24 4.38
CA GLU A 344 -11.84 0.37 3.23
C GLU A 344 -11.21 -0.18 1.95
N TYR A 345 -12.05 -0.57 0.98
CA TYR A 345 -11.62 -0.84 -0.38
C TYR A 345 -11.82 0.41 -1.24
N ARG A 346 -10.76 0.76 -2.00
CA ARG A 346 -10.84 1.78 -3.06
C ARG A 346 -10.56 1.12 -4.40
N VAL A 347 -11.42 1.37 -5.36
CA VAL A 347 -11.30 0.82 -6.72
C VAL A 347 -11.13 1.95 -7.70
N ASN A 348 -10.03 1.94 -8.44
CA ASN A 348 -9.74 2.90 -9.50
C ASN A 348 -9.66 2.16 -10.83
N ILE A 349 -10.32 2.70 -11.86
CA ILE A 349 -10.24 2.16 -13.23
C ILE A 349 -9.13 2.90 -13.96
N LEU A 350 -8.16 2.16 -14.47
CA LEU A 350 -7.11 2.69 -15.33
C LEU A 350 -7.58 2.63 -16.78
N SER A 351 -8.06 3.77 -17.31
CA SER A 351 -8.35 3.91 -18.72
C SER A 351 -7.05 4.01 -19.54
N ALA A 352 -7.13 3.70 -20.85
CA ALA A 352 -6.02 3.86 -21.77
C ALA A 352 -5.51 5.31 -21.80
N GLU A 353 -6.42 6.29 -21.71
CA GLU A 353 -6.08 7.72 -21.61
C GLU A 353 -5.25 8.03 -20.37
N LEU A 354 -5.72 7.59 -19.18
CA LEU A 354 -5.01 7.81 -17.92
C LEU A 354 -3.62 7.17 -17.94
N LEU A 355 -3.50 5.97 -18.49
CA LEU A 355 -2.21 5.29 -18.65
C LEU A 355 -1.30 6.04 -19.63
N GLY A 356 -1.84 6.60 -20.70
CA GLY A 356 -1.11 7.48 -21.62
C GLY A 356 -0.54 8.70 -20.90
N LYS A 357 -1.35 9.37 -20.08
CA LYS A 357 -0.92 10.50 -19.24
C LYS A 357 0.15 10.10 -18.22
N PHE A 358 0.02 8.95 -17.57
CA PHE A 358 1.07 8.43 -16.68
C PHE A 358 2.40 8.19 -17.41
N LYS A 359 2.36 7.68 -18.65
CA LYS A 359 3.56 7.51 -19.47
C LYS A 359 4.27 8.85 -19.74
N GLN A 360 3.51 9.90 -20.04
CA GLN A 360 4.05 11.26 -20.23
C GLN A 360 4.69 11.80 -18.95
N CYS A 361 4.12 11.47 -17.78
CA CYS A 361 4.64 11.86 -16.46
C CYS A 361 5.82 11.02 -15.96
N LYS A 362 6.28 10.00 -16.70
CA LYS A 362 7.30 9.03 -16.25
C LYS A 362 8.50 9.69 -15.56
N LYS A 363 9.08 10.72 -16.18
CA LYS A 363 10.26 11.42 -15.66
C LYS A 363 9.97 12.09 -14.30
N SER A 364 8.86 12.81 -14.20
CA SER A 364 8.45 13.49 -12.96
C SER A 364 8.13 12.51 -11.84
N LEU A 365 7.52 11.36 -12.16
CA LEU A 365 7.25 10.30 -11.19
C LEU A 365 8.55 9.66 -10.65
N GLN A 366 9.50 9.38 -11.53
CA GLN A 366 10.82 8.85 -11.13
C GLN A 366 11.58 9.84 -10.23
N GLN A 367 11.57 11.12 -10.57
CA GLN A 367 12.17 12.16 -9.73
C GLN A 367 11.52 12.21 -8.34
N LEU A 368 10.18 12.12 -8.26
CA LEU A 368 9.48 12.16 -6.98
C LEU A 368 9.80 10.97 -6.08
N ILE A 369 9.93 9.75 -6.62
CA ILE A 369 10.33 8.57 -5.82
C ILE A 369 11.68 8.80 -5.18
N THR A 370 12.65 9.32 -5.94
CA THR A 370 14.00 9.56 -5.43
C THR A 370 14.04 10.68 -4.40
N ILE A 371 13.31 11.79 -4.63
CA ILE A 371 13.34 12.97 -3.76
C ILE A 371 12.51 12.75 -2.49
N SER A 372 11.28 12.24 -2.63
CA SER A 372 10.35 12.04 -1.51
C SER A 372 9.32 10.94 -1.81
N PRO A 373 9.56 9.71 -1.37
CA PRO A 373 8.61 8.61 -1.50
C PRO A 373 7.22 8.93 -0.92
N ARG A 374 7.18 9.71 0.18
CA ARG A 374 5.92 10.17 0.79
C ARG A 374 5.13 11.09 -0.15
N LEU A 375 5.79 12.10 -0.74
CA LEU A 375 5.15 13.02 -1.65
C LEU A 375 4.70 12.30 -2.94
N HIS A 376 5.51 11.38 -3.46
CA HIS A 376 5.15 10.53 -4.58
C HIS A 376 3.85 9.76 -4.29
N ARG A 377 3.75 9.09 -3.14
CA ARG A 377 2.54 8.36 -2.74
C ARG A 377 1.32 9.26 -2.65
N MET A 378 1.45 10.44 -2.01
CA MET A 378 0.35 11.40 -1.93
C MET A 378 -0.11 11.86 -3.30
N THR A 379 0.82 12.16 -4.21
CA THR A 379 0.53 12.57 -5.59
C THR A 379 -0.21 11.49 -6.37
N ILE A 380 0.28 10.24 -6.33
CA ILE A 380 -0.38 9.11 -7.01
C ILE A 380 -1.80 8.88 -6.48
N ASN A 381 -1.99 8.94 -5.16
CA ASN A 381 -3.30 8.74 -4.56
C ASN A 381 -4.31 9.80 -5.04
N GLU A 382 -3.95 11.08 -5.02
CA GLU A 382 -4.84 12.16 -5.48
C GLU A 382 -5.13 12.03 -6.99
N VAL A 383 -4.13 11.66 -7.82
CA VAL A 383 -4.32 11.43 -9.27
C VAL A 383 -5.28 10.28 -9.53
N LEU A 384 -5.12 9.15 -8.85
CA LEU A 384 -6.00 7.98 -9.01
C LEU A 384 -7.42 8.24 -8.50
N ASP A 385 -7.56 9.11 -7.50
CA ASP A 385 -8.86 9.57 -7.01
C ASP A 385 -9.47 10.68 -7.90
N GLY A 386 -8.83 11.04 -9.02
CA GLY A 386 -9.27 12.08 -9.94
C GLY A 386 -9.22 13.50 -9.37
N LYS A 387 -8.46 13.71 -8.30
CA LYS A 387 -8.37 14.98 -7.59
C LYS A 387 -7.26 15.85 -8.12
N ASN A 388 -7.58 17.14 -8.29
CA ASN A 388 -6.61 18.16 -8.64
C ASN A 388 -5.50 18.30 -7.59
N LEU A 389 -4.24 18.45 -8.02
CA LEU A 389 -3.07 18.47 -7.13
C LEU A 389 -2.76 19.86 -6.53
N TYR A 390 -3.41 20.94 -6.98
CA TYR A 390 -3.15 22.28 -6.40
C TYR A 390 -3.45 22.35 -4.90
N PRO A 391 -4.53 21.77 -4.36
CA PRO A 391 -4.75 21.73 -2.91
C PRO A 391 -3.64 21.00 -2.14
N LEU A 392 -3.09 19.92 -2.72
CA LEU A 392 -1.93 19.23 -2.16
C LEU A 392 -0.70 20.14 -2.17
N LEU A 393 -0.40 20.79 -3.31
CA LEU A 393 0.73 21.72 -3.44
C LEU A 393 0.63 22.85 -2.42
N TYR A 394 -0.54 23.48 -2.28
CA TYR A 394 -0.71 24.62 -1.35
C TYR A 394 -0.47 24.23 0.12
N ARG A 395 -0.95 23.05 0.54
CA ARG A 395 -0.65 22.53 1.88
C ARG A 395 0.85 22.32 2.08
N GLN A 396 1.50 21.67 1.13
CA GLN A 396 2.93 21.36 1.19
C GLN A 396 3.80 22.62 1.12
N TYR A 397 3.42 23.64 0.32
CA TYR A 397 4.13 24.92 0.28
C TYR A 397 4.04 25.67 1.61
N ARG A 398 2.85 25.69 2.23
CA ARG A 398 2.67 26.35 3.53
C ARG A 398 3.56 25.73 4.60
N ASP A 399 3.61 24.40 4.66
CA ASP A 399 4.47 23.68 5.61
C ASP A 399 5.96 23.93 5.30
N ALA A 400 6.35 23.90 4.03
CA ALA A 400 7.72 24.15 3.64
C ALA A 400 8.18 25.59 3.91
N LEU A 401 7.32 26.58 3.63
CA LEU A 401 7.62 27.99 3.92
C LEU A 401 7.75 28.24 5.43
N LYS A 402 6.88 27.63 6.25
CA LYS A 402 6.96 27.70 7.72
C LYS A 402 8.29 27.16 8.22
N ASP A 403 8.74 26.03 7.68
CA ASP A 403 9.98 25.35 8.05
C ASP A 403 11.20 25.90 7.30
N LYS A 404 11.06 26.96 6.51
CA LYS A 404 12.11 27.56 5.66
C LYS A 404 12.78 26.54 4.74
N ARG A 405 12.02 25.57 4.23
CA ARG A 405 12.47 24.55 3.26
C ARG A 405 12.30 25.04 1.82
N SER A 406 13.14 24.53 0.90
CA SER A 406 13.02 24.83 -0.54
C SER A 406 11.72 24.26 -1.13
N LEU A 407 11.09 25.02 -2.05
CA LEU A 407 9.93 24.54 -2.81
C LEU A 407 10.33 23.77 -4.07
N GLY A 408 11.60 23.69 -4.44
CA GLY A 408 12.08 23.04 -5.65
C GLY A 408 11.66 21.59 -5.81
N ILE A 409 11.51 20.85 -4.69
CA ILE A 409 11.08 19.44 -4.65
C ILE A 409 9.64 19.21 -5.15
N TYR A 410 8.82 20.26 -5.21
CA TYR A 410 7.41 20.18 -5.64
C TYR A 410 7.22 20.43 -7.14
N PHE A 411 8.26 20.82 -7.87
CA PHE A 411 8.17 21.07 -9.31
C PHE A 411 7.70 19.85 -10.11
N PRO A 412 8.16 18.61 -9.84
CA PRO A 412 7.63 17.43 -10.50
C PRO A 412 6.12 17.22 -10.26
N VAL A 413 5.60 17.57 -9.08
CA VAL A 413 4.15 17.48 -8.79
C VAL A 413 3.36 18.46 -9.65
N LEU A 414 3.88 19.67 -9.85
CA LEU A 414 3.28 20.66 -10.75
C LEU A 414 3.27 20.16 -12.22
N CYS A 415 4.35 19.53 -12.68
CA CYS A 415 4.38 18.93 -14.02
C CYS A 415 3.34 17.81 -14.16
N ILE A 416 3.19 16.96 -13.15
CA ILE A 416 2.15 15.91 -13.12
C ILE A 416 0.75 16.54 -13.14
N GLN A 417 0.51 17.59 -12.34
CA GLN A 417 -0.77 18.31 -12.33
C GLN A 417 -1.19 18.74 -13.74
N ILE A 418 -0.28 19.36 -14.45
CA ILE A 418 -0.58 19.89 -15.78
C ILE A 418 -0.83 18.77 -16.79
N THR A 419 0.02 17.73 -16.80
CA THR A 419 -0.16 16.60 -17.72
C THR A 419 -1.45 15.83 -17.47
N MET A 420 -1.83 15.65 -16.17
CA MET A 420 -3.01 14.85 -15.81
C MET A 420 -4.33 15.60 -15.98
N PHE A 421 -4.36 16.91 -15.68
CA PHE A 421 -5.60 17.66 -15.45
C PHE A 421 -5.77 18.90 -16.35
N ALA A 422 -4.80 19.24 -17.22
CA ALA A 422 -5.01 20.31 -18.18
C ALA A 422 -6.14 19.94 -19.14
N SER A 423 -7.09 20.84 -19.34
CA SER A 423 -8.20 20.66 -20.28
C SER A 423 -7.65 20.58 -21.70
N LEU A 424 -7.90 19.46 -22.36
CA LEU A 424 -7.55 19.25 -23.76
C LEU A 424 -8.59 19.91 -24.68
N ASP A 425 -8.77 21.22 -24.59
CA ASP A 425 -9.54 21.97 -25.59
C ASP A 425 -8.75 22.12 -26.90
N GLY A 426 -8.15 21.02 -27.38
CA GLY A 426 -7.64 20.87 -28.73
C GLY A 426 -6.43 21.71 -29.15
N LYS A 427 -5.88 22.57 -28.27
CA LYS A 427 -4.64 23.30 -28.49
C LYS A 427 -3.73 23.14 -27.30
N GLU A 428 -2.61 22.43 -27.49
CA GLU A 428 -1.49 22.47 -26.53
C GLU A 428 -1.10 23.95 -26.37
N LYS A 429 -1.42 24.54 -25.20
CA LYS A 429 -0.98 25.89 -24.89
C LYS A 429 0.52 25.84 -24.59
N ASP A 430 1.33 26.51 -25.36
CA ASP A 430 2.79 26.56 -25.15
C ASP A 430 3.18 26.92 -23.71
N CYS A 431 2.37 27.74 -23.03
CA CYS A 431 2.56 28.16 -21.65
C CYS A 431 2.34 27.05 -20.61
N MET A 432 1.81 25.89 -21.01
CA MET A 432 1.55 24.73 -20.14
C MET A 432 2.56 23.60 -20.34
N THR A 433 3.61 23.79 -21.10
CA THR A 433 4.65 22.77 -21.30
C THR A 433 5.66 22.75 -20.14
N GLU A 434 6.24 21.57 -19.85
CA GLU A 434 7.31 21.44 -18.84
C GLU A 434 8.48 22.39 -19.13
N LYS A 435 8.82 22.59 -20.42
CA LYS A 435 9.89 23.49 -20.86
C LYS A 435 9.58 24.94 -20.47
N TYR A 436 8.36 25.40 -20.73
CA TYR A 436 7.94 26.74 -20.39
C TYR A 436 7.89 26.96 -18.86
N LEU A 437 7.37 25.99 -18.12
CA LEU A 437 7.34 26.09 -16.65
C LEU A 437 8.74 26.10 -16.03
N LYS A 438 9.72 25.43 -16.63
CA LYS A 438 11.13 25.56 -16.22
C LYS A 438 11.66 26.97 -16.45
N TYR A 439 11.29 27.57 -17.57
CA TYR A 439 11.62 28.99 -17.83
C TYR A 439 11.00 29.91 -16.80
N VAL A 440 9.70 29.74 -16.50
CA VAL A 440 9.00 30.53 -15.47
C VAL A 440 9.65 30.35 -14.09
N LYS A 441 9.94 29.11 -13.73
CA LYS A 441 10.66 28.78 -12.48
C LYS A 441 12.01 29.51 -12.39
N LYS A 442 12.77 29.52 -13.50
CA LYS A 442 14.04 30.24 -13.59
C LYS A 442 13.87 31.76 -13.35
N ARG A 443 12.80 32.38 -13.88
CA ARG A 443 12.49 33.79 -13.63
C ARG A 443 12.17 34.07 -12.16
N GLY A 444 11.48 33.16 -11.48
CA GLY A 444 11.27 33.23 -10.02
C GLY A 444 12.59 33.20 -9.24
N TYR A 445 13.48 32.29 -9.61
CA TYR A 445 14.82 32.16 -9.01
C TYR A 445 15.69 33.41 -9.24
N GLU A 446 15.68 33.97 -10.46
CA GLU A 446 16.40 35.20 -10.79
C GLU A 446 15.90 36.36 -9.93
N LEU A 447 14.58 36.52 -9.74
CA LEU A 447 14.03 37.54 -8.85
C LEU A 447 14.47 37.36 -7.41
N GLN A 448 14.45 36.10 -6.90
CA GLN A 448 14.94 35.80 -5.56
C GLN A 448 16.40 36.22 -5.38
N THR A 449 17.24 35.90 -6.38
CA THR A 449 18.68 36.24 -6.35
C THR A 449 18.89 37.77 -6.29
N GLU A 450 18.13 38.52 -7.07
CA GLU A 450 18.21 40.00 -7.02
C GLU A 450 17.68 40.59 -5.72
N ILE A 451 16.60 40.02 -5.14
CA ILE A 451 16.12 40.40 -3.82
C ILE A 451 17.18 40.14 -2.73
N ALA A 452 17.83 38.95 -2.79
CA ALA A 452 18.86 38.58 -1.83
C ALA A 452 20.07 39.52 -1.90
N LYS A 453 20.51 39.92 -3.10
CA LYS A 453 21.63 40.82 -3.31
C LYS A 453 21.35 42.24 -2.79
N ARG A 454 20.14 42.79 -3.00
CA ARG A 454 19.82 44.20 -2.77
C ARG A 454 19.09 44.48 -1.47
N LEU A 455 18.37 43.50 -0.90
CA LEU A 455 17.48 43.68 0.26
C LEU A 455 17.81 42.73 1.43
N ASN A 456 19.02 42.13 1.47
CA ASN A 456 19.46 41.22 2.53
C ASN A 456 18.43 40.10 2.84
N GLY A 457 17.67 39.65 1.85
CA GLY A 457 16.77 38.51 1.96
C GLY A 457 15.51 38.65 2.82
N LYS A 458 15.32 39.81 3.46
CA LYS A 458 14.27 40.02 4.50
C LYS A 458 12.83 39.91 3.99
N ASN A 459 12.56 40.08 2.68
CA ASN A 459 11.18 40.17 2.16
C ASN A 459 10.67 38.98 1.39
N THR A 460 11.46 37.92 1.11
CA THR A 460 11.04 36.80 0.30
C THR A 460 9.96 35.95 0.96
N VAL A 461 10.02 35.73 2.27
CA VAL A 461 9.04 34.91 3.00
C VAL A 461 7.65 35.54 3.00
N THR A 462 7.56 36.85 3.31
CA THR A 462 6.28 37.58 3.31
C THR A 462 5.68 37.65 1.90
N LEU A 463 6.53 37.90 0.90
CA LEU A 463 6.12 37.87 -0.52
C LEU A 463 5.58 36.48 -0.90
N SER A 464 6.28 35.42 -0.55
CA SER A 464 5.89 34.05 -0.86
C SER A 464 4.55 33.67 -0.24
N TYR A 465 4.27 34.03 1.01
CA TYR A 465 2.95 33.83 1.62
C TYR A 465 1.87 34.66 0.91
N GLY A 466 2.18 35.92 0.53
CA GLY A 466 1.24 36.76 -0.22
C GLY A 466 0.87 36.14 -1.56
N LEU A 467 1.86 35.65 -2.31
CA LEU A 467 1.67 34.99 -3.61
C LEU A 467 0.92 33.66 -3.45
N LEU A 468 1.27 32.85 -2.43
CA LEU A 468 0.58 31.60 -2.14
C LEU A 468 -0.91 31.82 -1.84
N ASN A 469 -1.24 32.82 -1.03
CA ASN A 469 -2.61 33.15 -0.70
C ASN A 469 -3.39 33.63 -1.94
N ALA A 470 -2.77 34.47 -2.78
CA ALA A 470 -3.38 34.91 -4.03
C ALA A 470 -3.64 33.75 -5.00
N LEU A 471 -2.70 32.81 -5.14
CA LEU A 471 -2.86 31.59 -5.94
C LEU A 471 -3.99 30.70 -5.40
N GLN A 472 -4.04 30.51 -4.08
CA GLN A 472 -5.08 29.69 -3.45
C GLN A 472 -6.48 30.30 -3.62
N ALA A 473 -6.58 31.62 -3.53
CA ALA A 473 -7.83 32.37 -3.74
C ALA A 473 -8.22 32.54 -5.21
N GLY A 474 -7.31 32.29 -6.16
CA GLY A 474 -7.51 32.61 -7.57
C GLY A 474 -7.45 34.13 -7.88
N ASP A 475 -6.89 34.92 -6.95
CA ASP A 475 -6.81 36.38 -7.09
C ASP A 475 -5.63 36.81 -7.95
N LYS A 476 -5.87 36.85 -9.27
CA LYS A 476 -4.89 37.27 -10.28
C LYS A 476 -4.38 38.67 -10.06
N ASN A 477 -5.27 39.59 -9.71
CA ASN A 477 -4.93 41.00 -9.51
C ASN A 477 -3.97 41.16 -8.34
N ARG A 478 -4.25 40.51 -7.23
CA ARG A 478 -3.39 40.54 -6.05
C ARG A 478 -2.03 39.93 -6.33
N PHE A 479 -2.01 38.80 -7.02
CA PHE A 479 -0.77 38.14 -7.43
C PHE A 479 0.11 39.07 -8.27
N LEU A 480 -0.46 39.65 -9.33
CA LEU A 480 0.24 40.56 -10.23
C LEU A 480 0.73 41.81 -9.52
N GLN A 481 -0.09 42.42 -8.66
CA GLN A 481 0.33 43.59 -7.85
C GLN A 481 1.57 43.28 -7.00
N LEU A 482 1.58 42.11 -6.36
CA LEU A 482 2.72 41.71 -5.52
C LEU A 482 3.99 41.51 -6.36
N VAL A 483 3.88 40.84 -7.51
CA VAL A 483 5.00 40.57 -8.43
C VAL A 483 5.52 41.87 -9.03
N MET A 484 4.63 42.68 -9.64
CA MET A 484 5.00 43.94 -10.29
C MET A 484 5.68 44.91 -9.33
N ARG A 485 5.17 45.03 -8.09
CA ARG A 485 5.79 45.85 -7.06
C ARG A 485 7.24 45.46 -6.78
N GLN A 486 7.57 44.16 -6.80
CA GLN A 486 8.95 43.71 -6.58
C GLN A 486 9.84 44.07 -7.80
N TYR A 487 9.39 43.78 -9.03
CA TYR A 487 10.15 44.13 -10.23
C TYR A 487 10.41 45.66 -10.31
N LEU A 488 9.39 46.48 -10.04
CA LEU A 488 9.52 47.92 -10.03
C LEU A 488 10.47 48.44 -8.93
N SER A 489 10.38 47.87 -7.72
CA SER A 489 11.27 48.28 -6.60
C SER A 489 12.74 47.96 -6.87
N LEU A 490 13.00 46.99 -7.72
CA LEU A 490 14.34 46.56 -8.14
C LEU A 490 14.76 47.18 -9.49
N SER A 491 13.93 48.01 -10.10
CA SER A 491 14.15 48.58 -11.45
C SER A 491 14.44 47.50 -12.51
N LEU A 492 13.74 46.37 -12.41
CA LEU A 492 13.87 45.27 -13.34
C LEU A 492 12.72 45.28 -14.39
N PRO A 493 12.97 44.86 -15.64
CA PRO A 493 11.90 44.70 -16.62
C PRO A 493 10.94 43.57 -16.19
N ILE A 494 9.62 43.83 -16.34
CA ILE A 494 8.58 42.86 -16.00
C ILE A 494 8.52 41.83 -17.13
N PRO A 495 8.65 40.53 -16.86
CA PRO A 495 8.59 39.50 -17.88
C PRO A 495 7.19 39.36 -18.52
N ASP A 496 7.12 39.17 -19.84
CA ASP A 496 5.87 39.00 -20.59
C ASP A 496 5.05 37.77 -20.18
N LEU A 497 5.67 36.79 -19.52
CA LEU A 497 5.01 35.57 -19.00
C LEU A 497 3.76 35.84 -18.13
N PHE A 498 3.66 37.01 -17.51
CA PHE A 498 2.51 37.39 -16.69
C PHE A 498 1.29 37.84 -17.50
N ILE A 499 1.41 38.12 -18.79
CA ILE A 499 0.29 38.50 -19.64
C ILE A 499 -0.71 37.36 -19.75
N GLU A 500 -0.24 36.11 -19.89
CA GLU A 500 -1.07 34.92 -20.02
C GLU A 500 -1.83 34.60 -18.71
N THR A 501 -1.31 35.03 -17.56
CA THR A 501 -1.98 34.84 -16.27
C THR A 501 -3.27 35.64 -16.14
N ILE A 502 -3.44 36.69 -16.90
CA ILE A 502 -4.60 37.58 -16.83
C ILE A 502 -5.83 36.92 -17.48
N THR A 503 -5.62 36.29 -18.63
CA THR A 503 -6.72 35.80 -19.50
C THR A 503 -7.15 34.39 -19.19
N ASP A 504 -6.28 33.56 -18.61
CA ASP A 504 -6.52 32.13 -18.41
C ASP A 504 -6.28 31.72 -16.95
N ASP A 505 -7.27 31.03 -16.35
CA ASP A 505 -7.20 30.57 -14.96
C ASP A 505 -6.24 29.40 -14.76
N GLU A 506 -6.14 28.50 -15.74
CA GLU A 506 -5.21 27.37 -15.69
C GLU A 506 -3.78 27.84 -15.89
N ALA A 507 -3.55 28.71 -16.88
CA ALA A 507 -2.25 29.37 -17.08
C ALA A 507 -1.82 30.16 -15.84
N PHE A 508 -2.72 30.90 -15.21
CA PHE A 508 -2.45 31.63 -13.98
C PHE A 508 -1.95 30.68 -12.87
N ARG A 509 -2.65 29.55 -12.65
CA ARG A 509 -2.25 28.58 -11.63
C ARG A 509 -0.92 27.93 -11.97
N ALA A 510 -0.71 27.52 -13.22
CA ALA A 510 0.51 26.86 -13.67
C ALA A 510 1.73 27.78 -13.55
N ILE A 511 1.65 28.96 -14.16
CA ILE A 511 2.71 29.99 -14.15
C ILE A 511 2.99 30.48 -12.75
N GLY A 512 1.94 30.82 -11.99
CA GLY A 512 2.09 31.33 -10.64
C GLY A 512 2.75 30.33 -9.68
N ASN A 513 2.39 29.04 -9.78
CA ASN A 513 3.04 27.99 -8.97
C ASN A 513 4.49 27.78 -9.38
N ALA A 514 4.79 27.72 -10.69
CA ALA A 514 6.16 27.58 -11.19
C ALA A 514 7.04 28.75 -10.73
N PHE A 515 6.51 29.98 -10.80
CA PHE A 515 7.20 31.20 -10.36
C PHE A 515 7.46 31.17 -8.83
N LEU A 516 6.45 30.80 -8.03
CA LEU A 516 6.57 30.68 -6.56
C LEU A 516 7.60 29.62 -6.15
N ILE A 517 7.64 28.48 -6.88
CA ILE A 517 8.67 27.44 -6.66
C ILE A 517 10.07 28.03 -6.88
N GLY A 518 10.27 28.75 -8.00
CA GLY A 518 11.55 29.36 -8.32
C GLY A 518 11.97 30.40 -7.30
N LEU A 519 11.04 31.26 -6.85
CA LEU A 519 11.27 32.28 -5.83
C LEU A 519 11.74 31.71 -4.48
N ASN A 520 11.48 30.43 -4.22
CA ASN A 520 11.84 29.76 -2.95
C ASN A 520 12.77 28.55 -3.20
N GLU A 521 13.50 28.52 -4.27
CA GLU A 521 14.53 27.52 -4.53
C GLU A 521 15.82 27.93 -3.80
N LYS A 522 16.35 27.04 -2.93
CA LYS A 522 17.67 27.28 -2.32
C LYS A 522 18.76 27.08 -3.36
N GLN A 523 19.78 27.94 -3.33
CA GLN A 523 21.04 27.67 -4.06
C GLN A 523 21.55 26.29 -3.63
N LYS A 524 21.95 25.46 -4.59
CA LYS A 524 22.90 24.40 -4.30
C LYS A 524 24.18 25.12 -3.84
N GLU A 525 24.60 24.91 -2.60
CA GLU A 525 25.97 25.19 -2.24
C GLU A 525 26.82 24.41 -3.25
N GLU A 526 27.57 25.13 -4.07
CA GLU A 526 28.63 24.52 -4.86
C GLU A 526 29.54 23.86 -3.81
N GLU A 527 29.58 22.52 -3.81
CA GLU A 527 30.67 21.79 -3.16
C GLU A 527 31.95 22.30 -3.80
N THR A 528 32.57 23.28 -3.18
CA THR A 528 33.95 23.66 -3.43
C THR A 528 34.77 22.44 -3.06
N GLU A 529 35.22 21.71 -4.11
CA GLU A 529 36.32 20.78 -4.00
C GLU A 529 37.50 21.53 -3.37
N ALA A 530 37.84 21.14 -2.14
CA ALA A 530 39.11 21.45 -1.50
C ALA A 530 39.79 20.14 -1.12
#